data_cad4ab59254f4089055cb7cfcd98f32c
#
_entry.id   cad4ab59254f4089055cb7cfcd98f32c
#
_cell.length_a   1.000
_cell.length_b   1.000
_cell.length_c   1.000
_cell.angle_alpha   90.00
_cell.angle_beta   90.00
_cell.angle_gamma   90.00
#
_symmetry.space_group_name_H-M   'P 1'
#
loop_
_entity.id
_entity.type
_entity.pdbx_description
1 polymer ?
#
loop_
_entity_poly.entity_id
_entity_poly.type
_entity_poly.pdbx_seq_one_letter_code
_entity_poly.pdbx_strand_id
1 'polypeptide(L)'
;MKHIPTLFIFLFFIFCSKKESDKEKENVQIPYIEQHAADTLKERNYITVFDDVSEKNTKLTKEELEIVDRNLIIGVEKYNNDLKTKLNEWNNDDKTITWNYEDEKIDLRYYYRQYFVVNEKNGDKIVKVFCFCNYSDDGWRKYRMSVFDGGDCYLRAEINITQNKISYFRTHGMA
;
A
#
# COMPACT_ATOMS: atom_id res chain seq x y z
N MET A 1 -54.15 27.31 69.92
CA MET A 1 -53.29 27.71 68.80
C MET A 1 -52.12 26.75 68.75
N LYS A 2 -52.13 25.87 67.80
CA LYS A 2 -51.06 24.83 67.61
C LYS A 2 -50.37 25.11 66.28
N HIS A 3 -49.10 25.50 66.37
CA HIS A 3 -48.27 25.69 65.19
C HIS A 3 -47.74 24.33 64.69
N ILE A 4 -48.00 24.02 63.42
CA ILE A 4 -47.45 22.87 62.75
C ILE A 4 -46.21 23.38 61.98
N PRO A 5 -45.02 22.80 62.15
CA PRO A 5 -43.87 23.17 61.34
C PRO A 5 -43.93 22.40 60.00
N THR A 6 -43.88 23.15 58.94
CA THR A 6 -43.80 22.64 57.58
C THR A 6 -42.41 22.09 57.32
N LEU A 7 -42.31 20.79 57.13
CA LEU A 7 -41.04 20.10 56.80
C LEU A 7 -40.78 20.22 55.28
N PHE A 8 -39.77 21.03 54.93
CA PHE A 8 -39.30 21.16 53.57
C PHE A 8 -38.39 19.97 53.23
N ILE A 9 -38.90 19.01 52.43
CA ILE A 9 -38.10 17.92 51.92
C ILE A 9 -37.38 18.42 50.66
N PHE A 10 -36.07 18.65 50.77
CA PHE A 10 -35.20 18.91 49.62
C PHE A 10 -34.89 17.60 48.93
N LEU A 11 -35.53 17.34 47.78
CA LEU A 11 -35.19 16.27 46.89
C LEU A 11 -33.90 16.66 46.12
N PHE A 12 -32.80 16.11 46.57
CA PHE A 12 -31.54 16.15 45.79
C PHE A 12 -31.67 15.19 44.58
N PHE A 13 -31.99 15.75 43.42
CA PHE A 13 -31.75 15.03 42.16
C PHE A 13 -30.25 14.92 41.92
N ILE A 14 -29.73 13.76 42.22
CA ILE A 14 -28.37 13.38 41.77
C ILE A 14 -28.46 13.11 40.28
N PHE A 15 -28.12 14.11 39.47
CA PHE A 15 -27.83 13.95 38.07
C PHE A 15 -26.55 13.12 37.94
N CYS A 16 -26.70 11.81 37.78
CA CYS A 16 -25.64 10.94 37.38
C CYS A 16 -25.36 11.22 35.91
N SER A 17 -24.52 12.25 35.64
CA SER A 17 -23.99 12.49 34.31
C SER A 17 -23.10 11.30 33.95
N LYS A 18 -23.63 10.39 33.15
CA LYS A 18 -22.80 9.40 32.44
C LYS A 18 -21.86 10.19 31.53
N LYS A 19 -20.63 10.32 31.97
CA LYS A 19 -19.54 10.75 31.13
C LYS A 19 -19.36 9.65 30.10
N GLU A 20 -19.98 9.79 28.94
CA GLU A 20 -19.61 9.04 27.75
C GLU A 20 -18.13 9.35 27.52
N SER A 21 -17.32 8.36 27.78
CA SER A 21 -15.92 8.34 27.36
C SER A 21 -15.95 8.33 25.84
N ASP A 22 -15.85 9.51 25.24
CA ASP A 22 -15.37 9.66 23.89
C ASP A 22 -14.00 8.95 23.85
N LYS A 23 -14.02 7.67 23.49
CA LYS A 23 -12.84 7.01 22.99
C LYS A 23 -12.52 7.77 21.70
N GLU A 24 -11.71 8.78 21.85
CA GLU A 24 -10.92 9.35 20.77
C GLU A 24 -10.39 8.14 20.00
N LYS A 25 -10.97 7.90 18.82
CA LYS A 25 -10.43 6.94 17.90
C LYS A 25 -9.05 7.52 17.58
N GLU A 26 -8.07 6.96 18.26
CA GLU A 26 -6.68 7.18 17.93
C GLU A 26 -6.58 6.89 16.44
N ASN A 27 -6.50 7.96 15.67
CA ASN A 27 -6.33 7.90 14.23
C ASN A 27 -4.91 7.37 14.06
N VAL A 28 -4.79 6.04 14.05
CA VAL A 28 -3.54 5.38 13.76
C VAL A 28 -3.21 5.82 12.34
N GLN A 29 -2.50 6.92 12.25
CA GLN A 29 -1.87 7.34 11.02
C GLN A 29 -0.92 6.20 10.67
N ILE A 30 -1.37 5.37 9.74
CA ILE A 30 -0.53 4.37 9.10
C ILE A 30 0.69 5.14 8.59
N PRO A 31 1.89 4.77 8.99
CA PRO A 31 3.07 5.47 8.54
C PRO A 31 3.11 5.38 7.02
N TYR A 32 2.65 6.43 6.38
CA TYR A 32 2.86 6.67 4.97
C TYR A 32 4.36 6.73 4.77
N ILE A 33 4.88 6.06 3.75
CA ILE A 33 6.29 6.24 3.39
C ILE A 33 6.44 7.66 2.87
N GLU A 34 6.28 8.60 3.76
CA GLU A 34 6.65 9.96 3.48
C GLU A 34 8.15 9.93 3.31
N GLN A 35 8.61 10.34 2.19
CA GLN A 35 9.75 11.13 2.24
C GLN A 35 11.10 10.67 1.95
N HIS A 36 11.32 9.51 1.62
CA HIS A 36 12.65 9.26 1.11
C HIS A 36 12.63 9.35 -0.41
N ALA A 37 12.22 10.52 -0.86
CA ALA A 37 12.03 10.85 -2.26
C ALA A 37 13.27 10.65 -3.14
N ALA A 38 14.44 10.42 -2.56
CA ALA A 38 15.63 10.40 -3.37
C ALA A 38 15.92 9.03 -3.98
N ASP A 39 15.63 7.92 -3.34
CA ASP A 39 16.11 6.66 -3.90
C ASP A 39 15.62 5.38 -3.21
N THR A 40 14.33 5.27 -2.88
CA THR A 40 13.79 4.04 -2.28
C THR A 40 13.97 2.81 -3.19
N LEU A 41 14.12 3.00 -4.50
CA LEU A 41 14.52 1.92 -5.39
C LEU A 41 15.92 1.38 -5.06
N LYS A 42 16.82 2.22 -4.60
CA LYS A 42 18.17 1.84 -4.17
C LYS A 42 18.24 1.44 -2.71
N GLU A 43 17.29 1.87 -1.89
CA GLU A 43 17.21 1.46 -0.50
C GLU A 43 16.69 0.05 -0.35
N ARG A 44 17.59 -0.89 -0.09
CA ARG A 44 17.27 -2.33 -0.01
C ARG A 44 16.43 -2.71 1.22
N ASN A 45 16.24 -1.82 2.18
CA ASN A 45 15.40 -2.02 3.36
C ASN A 45 13.89 -2.03 3.04
N TYR A 46 13.47 -1.51 1.88
CA TYR A 46 12.08 -1.58 1.39
C TYR A 46 11.80 -2.81 0.51
N ILE A 47 12.76 -3.72 0.42
CA ILE A 47 12.66 -4.94 -0.38
C ILE A 47 12.85 -6.15 0.51
N THR A 48 11.98 -7.15 0.36
CA THR A 48 12.17 -8.48 0.92
C THR A 48 12.11 -9.51 -0.21
N VAL A 49 13.05 -10.45 -0.20
CA VAL A 49 13.16 -11.46 -1.24
C VAL A 49 12.86 -12.82 -0.65
N PHE A 50 11.96 -13.57 -1.29
CA PHE A 50 11.55 -14.92 -0.93
C PHE A 50 11.84 -15.89 -2.07
N ASP A 51 12.09 -17.12 -1.72
CA ASP A 51 11.91 -18.24 -2.65
C ASP A 51 10.40 -18.51 -2.81
N ASP A 52 9.90 -18.59 -4.03
CA ASP A 52 8.46 -18.67 -4.32
C ASP A 52 7.82 -19.97 -3.83
N VAL A 53 8.60 -21.08 -3.79
CA VAL A 53 8.09 -22.38 -3.39
C VAL A 53 8.13 -22.60 -1.89
N SER A 54 9.27 -22.30 -1.27
CA SER A 54 9.44 -22.52 0.17
C SER A 54 8.93 -21.36 1.01
N GLU A 55 8.66 -20.21 0.41
CA GLU A 55 8.29 -18.93 1.05
C GLU A 55 9.31 -18.47 2.11
N LYS A 56 10.53 -18.99 2.06
CA LYS A 56 11.62 -18.57 2.94
C LYS A 56 12.38 -17.41 2.32
N ASN A 57 12.92 -16.56 3.18
CA ASN A 57 13.78 -15.48 2.74
C ASN A 57 14.98 -16.04 1.96
N THR A 58 15.26 -15.43 0.82
CA THR A 58 16.41 -15.71 -0.04
C THR A 58 17.09 -14.41 -0.48
N LYS A 59 17.97 -14.48 -1.45
CA LYS A 59 18.71 -13.31 -1.93
C LYS A 59 18.79 -13.31 -3.44
N LEU A 60 18.77 -12.12 -3.99
CA LEU A 60 19.20 -11.80 -5.35
C LEU A 60 20.58 -11.15 -5.30
N THR A 61 21.39 -11.33 -6.33
CA THR A 61 22.63 -10.59 -6.46
C THR A 61 22.35 -9.11 -6.73
N LYS A 62 23.35 -8.28 -6.64
CA LYS A 62 23.21 -6.85 -6.94
C LYS A 62 22.77 -6.64 -8.39
N GLU A 63 23.39 -7.36 -9.30
CA GLU A 63 23.10 -7.32 -10.74
C GLU A 63 21.67 -7.77 -11.04
N GLU A 64 21.21 -8.83 -10.38
CA GLU A 64 19.82 -9.32 -10.50
C GLU A 64 18.82 -8.29 -10.00
N LEU A 65 19.11 -7.63 -8.87
CA LEU A 65 18.27 -6.56 -8.32
C LEU A 65 18.22 -5.36 -9.28
N GLU A 66 19.33 -4.99 -9.92
CA GLU A 66 19.38 -3.91 -10.90
C GLU A 66 18.54 -4.24 -12.15
N ILE A 67 18.52 -5.52 -12.58
CA ILE A 67 17.66 -5.97 -13.66
C ILE A 67 16.18 -5.85 -13.27
N VAL A 68 15.83 -6.27 -12.06
CA VAL A 68 14.45 -6.18 -11.56
C VAL A 68 14.02 -4.72 -11.48
N ASP A 69 14.82 -3.86 -10.86
CA ASP A 69 14.49 -2.43 -10.66
C ASP A 69 14.28 -1.72 -12.01
N ARG A 70 15.19 -1.93 -12.96
CA ARG A 70 15.09 -1.33 -14.31
C ARG A 70 13.82 -1.76 -15.05
N ASN A 71 13.52 -3.05 -15.06
CA ASN A 71 12.33 -3.56 -15.73
C ASN A 71 11.04 -3.11 -15.03
N LEU A 72 11.04 -3.03 -13.71
CA LEU A 72 9.90 -2.52 -12.94
C LEU A 72 9.63 -1.04 -13.27
N ILE A 73 10.68 -0.21 -13.35
CA ILE A 73 10.58 1.19 -13.79
C ILE A 73 9.94 1.28 -15.17
N ILE A 74 10.42 0.49 -16.15
CA ILE A 74 9.85 0.46 -17.50
C ILE A 74 8.36 0.12 -17.47
N GLY A 75 7.96 -0.88 -16.66
CA GLY A 75 6.55 -1.25 -16.50
C GLY A 75 5.70 -0.13 -15.95
N VAL A 76 6.18 0.57 -14.91
CA VAL A 76 5.49 1.71 -14.29
C VAL A 76 5.41 2.90 -15.23
N GLU A 77 6.48 3.24 -15.94
CA GLU A 77 6.48 4.34 -16.91
C GLU A 77 5.44 4.10 -18.02
N LYS A 78 5.38 2.87 -18.53
CA LYS A 78 4.35 2.50 -19.51
C LYS A 78 2.95 2.66 -18.93
N TYR A 79 2.70 2.11 -17.73
CA TYR A 79 1.41 2.23 -17.06
C TYR A 79 1.02 3.70 -16.85
N ASN A 80 1.92 4.52 -16.34
CA ASN A 80 1.66 5.94 -16.07
C ASN A 80 1.37 6.73 -17.36
N ASN A 81 2.01 6.39 -18.47
CA ASN A 81 1.71 6.99 -19.77
C ASN A 81 0.30 6.61 -20.28
N ASP A 82 -0.06 5.31 -20.15
CA ASP A 82 -1.40 4.83 -20.52
C ASP A 82 -2.47 5.47 -19.61
N LEU A 83 -2.20 5.59 -18.30
CA LEU A 83 -3.06 6.24 -17.31
C LEU A 83 -3.32 7.70 -17.68
N LYS A 84 -2.26 8.45 -18.01
CA LYS A 84 -2.38 9.85 -18.39
C LYS A 84 -3.35 10.05 -19.57
N THR A 85 -3.30 9.16 -20.55
CA THR A 85 -4.22 9.18 -21.69
C THR A 85 -5.66 8.92 -21.24
N LYS A 86 -5.89 7.89 -20.43
CA LYS A 86 -7.21 7.54 -19.90
C LYS A 86 -7.81 8.66 -19.05
N LEU A 87 -7.04 9.27 -18.15
CA LEU A 87 -7.53 10.36 -17.32
C LEU A 87 -7.95 11.57 -18.14
N ASN A 88 -7.22 11.88 -19.23
CA ASN A 88 -7.62 12.92 -20.16
C ASN A 88 -8.96 12.61 -20.85
N GLU A 89 -9.18 11.36 -21.26
CA GLU A 89 -10.44 10.91 -21.82
C GLU A 89 -11.58 11.03 -20.80
N TRP A 90 -11.43 10.52 -19.59
CA TRP A 90 -12.44 10.59 -18.54
C TRP A 90 -12.77 12.02 -18.13
N ASN A 91 -11.77 12.89 -17.97
CA ASN A 91 -11.99 14.31 -17.68
C ASN A 91 -12.70 15.06 -18.81
N ASN A 92 -12.66 14.53 -20.05
CA ASN A 92 -13.41 15.08 -21.17
C ASN A 92 -14.85 14.57 -21.22
N ASP A 93 -15.07 13.30 -20.85
CA ASP A 93 -16.38 12.65 -20.90
C ASP A 93 -17.26 13.05 -19.71
N ASP A 94 -16.71 13.12 -18.51
CA ASP A 94 -17.42 13.54 -17.30
C ASP A 94 -16.78 14.78 -16.68
N LYS A 95 -17.48 15.91 -16.76
CA LYS A 95 -17.05 17.20 -16.19
C LYS A 95 -17.34 17.35 -14.70
N THR A 96 -18.04 16.41 -14.09
CA THR A 96 -18.39 16.46 -12.66
C THR A 96 -17.25 15.98 -11.77
N ILE A 97 -16.34 15.15 -12.32
CA ILE A 97 -15.16 14.61 -11.65
C ILE A 97 -13.92 15.10 -12.38
N THR A 98 -12.94 15.57 -11.64
CA THR A 98 -11.63 15.94 -12.20
C THR A 98 -10.57 15.01 -11.62
N TRP A 99 -10.06 14.11 -12.46
CA TRP A 99 -8.95 13.24 -12.12
C TRP A 99 -7.62 13.95 -12.33
N ASN A 100 -6.79 13.94 -11.32
CA ASN A 100 -5.47 14.56 -11.37
C ASN A 100 -4.39 13.48 -11.57
N TYR A 101 -3.65 13.56 -12.65
CA TYR A 101 -2.59 12.60 -12.95
C TYR A 101 -1.52 12.48 -11.85
N GLU A 102 -1.16 13.59 -11.19
CA GLU A 102 -0.13 13.58 -10.15
C GLU A 102 -0.57 12.79 -8.90
N ASP A 103 -1.88 12.73 -8.63
CA ASP A 103 -2.45 11.99 -7.51
C ASP A 103 -2.64 10.51 -7.82
N GLU A 104 -2.82 10.16 -9.10
CA GLU A 104 -3.16 8.80 -9.55
C GLU A 104 -1.96 8.01 -10.08
N LYS A 105 -0.86 8.68 -10.43
CA LYS A 105 0.32 8.00 -10.98
C LYS A 105 1.02 7.13 -9.95
N ILE A 106 1.55 6.02 -10.40
CA ILE A 106 2.43 5.19 -9.57
C ILE A 106 3.80 5.87 -9.45
N ASP A 107 4.22 6.12 -8.21
CA ASP A 107 5.58 6.51 -7.88
C ASP A 107 6.21 5.44 -6.98
N LEU A 108 7.10 4.63 -7.54
CA LEU A 108 7.72 3.51 -6.83
C LEU A 108 8.49 3.92 -5.57
N ARG A 109 8.79 5.19 -5.36
CA ARG A 109 9.41 5.70 -4.15
C ARG A 109 8.54 5.52 -2.91
N TYR A 110 7.23 5.34 -3.10
CA TYR A 110 6.26 5.15 -2.03
C TYR A 110 5.82 3.69 -1.85
N TYR A 111 6.57 2.72 -2.42
CA TYR A 111 6.18 1.32 -2.39
C TYR A 111 7.18 0.43 -1.68
N TYR A 112 6.69 -0.40 -0.75
CA TYR A 112 7.34 -1.62 -0.30
C TYR A 112 7.28 -2.68 -1.38
N ARG A 113 8.21 -3.64 -1.36
CA ARG A 113 8.31 -4.66 -2.41
C ARG A 113 8.63 -6.02 -1.82
N GLN A 114 7.87 -7.00 -2.26
CA GLN A 114 8.19 -8.40 -2.07
C GLN A 114 8.56 -9.01 -3.42
N TYR A 115 9.70 -9.65 -3.48
CA TYR A 115 10.21 -10.34 -4.65
C TYR A 115 10.19 -11.83 -4.38
N PHE A 116 9.54 -12.62 -5.26
CA PHE A 116 9.45 -14.06 -5.17
C PHE A 116 10.22 -14.66 -6.32
N VAL A 117 11.29 -15.38 -5.98
CA VAL A 117 12.22 -15.96 -6.96
C VAL A 117 11.72 -17.31 -7.40
N VAL A 118 11.56 -17.50 -8.70
CA VAL A 118 11.17 -18.75 -9.35
C VAL A 118 12.31 -19.18 -10.27
N ASN A 119 12.75 -20.40 -10.10
CA ASN A 119 13.67 -21.03 -11.05
C ASN A 119 12.87 -22.01 -11.92
N GLU A 120 12.71 -21.67 -13.20
CA GLU A 120 11.95 -22.46 -14.13
C GLU A 120 12.72 -23.69 -14.63
N LYS A 121 12.02 -24.74 -15.10
CA LYS A 121 12.63 -25.96 -15.60
C LYS A 121 13.49 -25.75 -16.84
N ASN A 122 13.21 -24.70 -17.60
CA ASN A 122 13.98 -24.34 -18.81
C ASN A 122 15.27 -23.56 -18.49
N GLY A 123 15.55 -23.30 -17.21
CA GLY A 123 16.72 -22.57 -16.75
C GLY A 123 16.47 -21.06 -16.59
N ASP A 124 15.31 -20.54 -16.94
CA ASP A 124 14.98 -19.15 -16.71
C ASP A 124 14.80 -18.89 -15.20
N LYS A 125 15.27 -17.73 -14.75
CA LYS A 125 15.01 -17.21 -13.41
C LYS A 125 14.05 -16.03 -13.51
N ILE A 126 12.89 -16.20 -12.89
CA ILE A 126 11.81 -15.21 -12.89
C ILE A 126 11.69 -14.60 -11.48
N VAL A 127 11.46 -13.32 -11.41
CA VAL A 127 11.10 -12.63 -10.18
C VAL A 127 9.66 -12.14 -10.31
N LYS A 128 8.76 -12.72 -9.51
CA LYS A 128 7.42 -12.17 -9.31
C LYS A 128 7.51 -11.05 -8.29
N VAL A 129 7.09 -9.88 -8.69
CA VAL A 129 7.14 -8.66 -7.89
C VAL A 129 5.75 -8.37 -7.37
N PHE A 130 5.65 -8.08 -6.07
CA PHE A 130 4.47 -7.51 -5.45
C PHE A 130 4.87 -6.22 -4.75
N CYS A 131 4.28 -5.09 -5.17
CA CYS A 131 4.48 -3.79 -4.54
C CYS A 131 3.20 -3.34 -3.86
N PHE A 132 3.34 -2.62 -2.75
CA PHE A 132 2.24 -2.08 -1.97
C PHE A 132 2.66 -0.78 -1.28
N CYS A 133 1.79 0.22 -1.27
CA CYS A 133 2.09 1.55 -0.75
C CYS A 133 1.66 1.75 0.71
N ASN A 134 0.86 0.83 1.25
CA ASN A 134 0.31 0.97 2.59
C ASN A 134 0.55 -0.29 3.41
N TYR A 135 1.14 -0.14 4.59
CA TYR A 135 1.38 -1.24 5.49
C TYR A 135 1.56 -0.80 6.94
N SER A 136 1.02 -1.55 7.90
CA SER A 136 0.95 -1.17 9.30
C SER A 136 2.00 -1.79 10.21
N ASP A 137 2.70 -2.85 9.76
CA ASP A 137 3.71 -3.55 10.57
C ASP A 137 4.80 -4.24 9.74
N ASP A 138 5.79 -4.86 10.38
CA ASP A 138 6.91 -5.54 9.71
C ASP A 138 6.64 -6.98 9.27
N GLY A 139 5.39 -7.46 9.32
CA GLY A 139 5.03 -8.82 8.92
C GLY A 139 5.32 -9.10 7.44
N TRP A 140 5.24 -8.07 6.58
CA TRP A 140 5.59 -8.19 5.17
C TRP A 140 7.04 -8.66 4.91
N ARG A 141 7.92 -8.49 5.88
CA ARG A 141 9.31 -9.00 5.79
C ARG A 141 9.41 -10.50 6.03
N LYS A 142 8.37 -11.10 6.60
CA LYS A 142 8.36 -12.50 7.04
C LYS A 142 7.36 -13.35 6.28
N TYR A 143 6.28 -12.74 5.80
CA TYR A 143 5.15 -13.44 5.20
C TYR A 143 4.78 -12.85 3.85
N ARG A 144 4.34 -13.71 2.94
CA ARG A 144 3.76 -13.29 1.65
C ARG A 144 2.53 -12.45 1.89
N MET A 145 2.52 -11.26 1.35
CA MET A 145 1.35 -10.41 1.33
C MET A 145 0.37 -10.86 0.26
N SER A 146 -0.92 -10.84 0.60
CA SER A 146 -2.00 -11.12 -0.35
C SER A 146 -3.09 -10.07 -0.14
N VAL A 147 -3.38 -9.32 -1.20
CA VAL A 147 -4.43 -8.30 -1.21
C VAL A 147 -5.27 -8.53 -2.44
N PHE A 148 -6.59 -8.49 -2.29
CA PHE A 148 -7.55 -8.75 -3.36
C PHE A 148 -8.09 -7.46 -3.97
N ASP A 149 -8.05 -6.36 -3.25
CA ASP A 149 -8.52 -5.04 -3.65
C ASP A 149 -7.59 -3.96 -3.07
N GLY A 150 -7.68 -2.71 -3.57
CA GLY A 150 -6.89 -1.60 -3.05
C GLY A 150 -6.27 -0.71 -4.13
N GLY A 151 -6.79 -0.79 -5.35
CA GLY A 151 -6.44 0.14 -6.42
C GLY A 151 -4.95 0.12 -6.78
N ASP A 152 -4.45 1.28 -7.15
CA ASP A 152 -3.06 1.45 -7.61
C ASP A 152 -2.02 1.34 -6.49
N CYS A 153 -2.47 1.31 -5.23
CA CYS A 153 -1.60 1.00 -4.09
C CYS A 153 -0.98 -0.40 -4.17
N TYR A 154 -1.54 -1.27 -5.02
CA TYR A 154 -1.06 -2.64 -5.19
C TYR A 154 -0.79 -2.94 -6.65
N LEU A 155 0.44 -3.33 -6.95
CA LEU A 155 0.82 -3.76 -8.29
C LEU A 155 1.56 -5.10 -8.26
N ARG A 156 1.44 -5.83 -9.35
CA ARG A 156 2.15 -7.09 -9.60
C ARG A 156 2.89 -7.01 -10.92
N ALA A 157 4.09 -7.57 -10.93
CA ALA A 157 4.87 -7.72 -12.14
C ALA A 157 5.58 -9.09 -12.14
N GLU A 158 5.90 -9.58 -13.33
CA GLU A 158 6.80 -10.70 -13.52
C GLU A 158 7.95 -10.27 -14.42
N ILE A 159 9.17 -10.49 -13.94
CA ILE A 159 10.39 -10.09 -14.60
C ILE A 159 11.25 -11.33 -14.80
N ASN A 160 11.48 -11.71 -16.06
CA ASN A 160 12.44 -12.72 -16.42
C ASN A 160 13.83 -12.09 -16.41
N ILE A 161 14.60 -12.35 -15.35
CA ILE A 161 15.92 -11.75 -15.18
C ILE A 161 16.96 -12.38 -16.09
N THR A 162 16.78 -13.65 -16.48
CA THR A 162 17.64 -14.35 -17.48
C THR A 162 17.52 -13.67 -18.83
N GLN A 163 16.31 -13.31 -19.24
CA GLN A 163 16.02 -12.67 -20.54
C GLN A 163 16.02 -11.13 -20.45
N ASN A 164 16.21 -10.57 -19.25
CA ASN A 164 16.18 -9.14 -18.98
C ASN A 164 14.92 -8.46 -19.55
N LYS A 165 13.74 -8.99 -19.25
CA LYS A 165 12.46 -8.44 -19.73
C LYS A 165 11.35 -8.57 -18.71
N ILE A 166 10.43 -7.60 -18.72
CA ILE A 166 9.15 -7.70 -18.04
C ILE A 166 8.17 -8.50 -18.92
N SER A 167 7.54 -9.53 -18.34
CA SER A 167 6.56 -10.38 -19.02
C SER A 167 5.13 -10.10 -18.61
N TYR A 168 4.94 -9.50 -17.44
CA TYR A 168 3.64 -9.19 -16.89
C TYR A 168 3.72 -7.93 -16.02
N PHE A 169 2.70 -7.06 -16.12
CA PHE A 169 2.52 -5.90 -15.23
C PHE A 169 1.03 -5.62 -15.07
N ARG A 170 0.57 -5.46 -13.85
CA ARG A 170 -0.82 -5.14 -13.54
C ARG A 170 -0.92 -4.43 -12.19
N THR A 171 -1.79 -3.42 -12.11
CA THR A 171 -2.34 -2.89 -10.85
C THR A 171 -3.64 -3.62 -10.49
N HIS A 172 -4.13 -3.43 -9.28
CA HIS A 172 -5.44 -3.98 -8.89
C HIS A 172 -6.61 -3.17 -9.46
N GLY A 173 -6.31 -2.08 -10.20
CA GLY A 173 -7.29 -1.20 -10.80
C GLY A 173 -7.79 -0.13 -9.83
N MET A 174 -8.46 0.88 -10.38
CA MET A 174 -9.21 1.83 -9.56
C MET A 174 -10.48 1.14 -9.10
N ALA A 175 -10.77 1.22 -7.80
CA ALA A 175 -11.97 0.69 -7.20
C ALA A 175 -13.17 1.59 -7.48
#